data_6baeb32138454d4a7ae97f9257dd7a0d
#
_entry.id   6baeb32138454d4a7ae97f9257dd7a0d
#
_cell.length_a   1.000
_cell.length_b   1.000
_cell.length_c   1.000
_cell.angle_alpha   90.00
_cell.angle_beta   90.00
_cell.angle_gamma   90.00
#
_symmetry.space_group_name_H-M   'P 1'
#
loop_
_entity.id
_entity.type
_entity.pdbx_description
1 polymer ?
#
loop_
_entity_poly.entity_id
_entity_poly.type
_entity_poly.pdbx_seq_one_letter_code
_entity_poly.pdbx_strand_id
1 'polypeptide(L)'
;MFEIKWDGFRALLYSDSDAVRLVSRNGNAFKSFPGLCDGLRRDLKGRGCVLDGEIVCLDPEGKPQFCDLLFRRAEPSFYAFDLLWDEHALSDDEEEMRGFRNGEDVRYLPLIDRKLRLRRVVPKLGERLLHCDHVEADGQGLFQLACQHDLEGIVAKRKSDPYLPEHATWLKIRNRNYSQWAGREELFERERSSDPGFAAWSSCVFVCDDANISIPDKA
;
A
#
# COMPACT_ATOMS: atom_id res chain seq x y z
N MET A 1 -17.22 -0.87 0.64
CA MET A 1 -16.39 -0.16 1.63
C MET A 1 -15.61 0.97 0.96
N PHE A 2 -15.24 1.98 1.71
CA PHE A 2 -14.56 3.17 1.22
C PHE A 2 -13.30 3.42 2.04
N GLU A 3 -12.21 3.74 1.40
CA GLU A 3 -10.90 4.01 2.02
C GLU A 3 -10.37 5.36 1.56
N ILE A 4 -9.49 5.99 2.34
CA ILE A 4 -8.75 7.17 1.88
C ILE A 4 -7.85 6.77 0.71
N LYS A 5 -7.88 7.56 -0.34
CA LYS A 5 -6.92 7.47 -1.43
C LYS A 5 -5.66 8.22 -1.02
N TRP A 6 -4.68 7.46 -0.53
CA TRP A 6 -3.38 8.00 -0.18
C TRP A 6 -2.62 8.39 -1.43
N ASP A 7 -1.92 9.50 -1.36
CA ASP A 7 -1.10 10.01 -2.44
C ASP A 7 0.37 9.63 -2.22
N GLY A 8 0.85 8.66 -3.01
CA GLY A 8 2.17 8.10 -2.82
C GLY A 8 2.62 7.16 -3.94
N PHE A 9 3.43 6.17 -3.59
CA PHE A 9 3.87 5.12 -4.50
C PHE A 9 3.30 3.78 -4.09
N ARG A 10 2.41 3.21 -4.92
CA ARG A 10 1.89 1.87 -4.68
C ARG A 10 3.00 0.84 -4.72
N ALA A 11 3.06 -0.01 -3.71
CA ALA A 11 4.04 -1.07 -3.61
C ALA A 11 3.45 -2.34 -2.99
N LEU A 12 3.99 -3.48 -3.42
CA LEU A 12 3.87 -4.74 -2.68
C LEU A 12 5.01 -4.82 -1.68
N LEU A 13 4.66 -5.05 -0.42
CA LEU A 13 5.60 -5.37 0.64
C LEU A 13 5.70 -6.88 0.74
N TYR A 14 6.89 -7.40 0.60
CA TYR A 14 7.23 -8.80 0.88
C TYR A 14 8.05 -8.84 2.16
N SER A 15 7.62 -9.64 3.12
CA SER A 15 8.33 -9.89 4.36
C SER A 15 8.54 -11.38 4.56
N ASP A 16 9.73 -11.74 4.97
CA ASP A 16 10.08 -13.07 5.48
C ASP A 16 10.85 -12.92 6.80
N SER A 17 11.37 -14.04 7.35
CA SER A 17 12.11 -14.03 8.61
C SER A 17 13.32 -13.08 8.61
N ASP A 18 13.94 -12.88 7.46
CA ASP A 18 15.27 -12.26 7.33
C ASP A 18 15.22 -10.88 6.69
N ALA A 19 14.26 -10.64 5.78
CA ALA A 19 14.26 -9.46 4.94
C ALA A 19 12.85 -8.88 4.71
N VAL A 20 12.82 -7.57 4.47
CA VAL A 20 11.65 -6.85 3.92
C VAL A 20 12.07 -6.19 2.63
N ARG A 21 11.25 -6.33 1.59
CA ARG A 21 11.43 -5.66 0.31
C ARG A 21 10.14 -5.03 -0.17
N LEU A 22 10.27 -3.90 -0.81
CA LEU A 22 9.18 -3.18 -1.47
C LEU A 22 9.36 -3.30 -2.97
N VAL A 23 8.28 -3.65 -3.67
CA VAL A 23 8.28 -3.88 -5.11
C VAL A 23 7.17 -3.05 -5.75
N SER A 24 7.48 -2.32 -6.80
CA SER A 24 6.51 -1.54 -7.55
C SER A 24 5.58 -2.45 -8.36
N ARG A 25 4.47 -1.89 -8.87
CA ARG A 25 3.54 -2.59 -9.77
C ARG A 25 4.24 -3.26 -10.97
N ASN A 26 5.30 -2.66 -11.47
CA ASN A 26 6.05 -3.18 -12.63
C ASN A 26 7.12 -4.21 -12.23
N GLY A 27 7.11 -4.70 -10.99
CA GLY A 27 8.07 -5.69 -10.50
C GLY A 27 9.45 -5.12 -10.12
N ASN A 28 9.65 -3.81 -10.18
CA ASN A 28 10.94 -3.19 -9.82
C ASN A 28 11.05 -3.01 -8.30
N ALA A 29 12.18 -3.43 -7.72
CA ALA A 29 12.44 -3.20 -6.31
C ALA A 29 12.71 -1.71 -6.02
N PHE A 30 12.08 -1.19 -4.96
CA PHE A 30 12.33 0.15 -4.46
C PHE A 30 13.63 0.18 -3.65
N LYS A 31 14.74 0.54 -4.30
CA LYS A 31 16.06 0.64 -3.65
C LYS A 31 16.22 1.94 -2.83
N SER A 32 15.35 2.91 -3.03
CA SER A 32 15.47 4.27 -2.49
C SER A 32 14.96 4.43 -1.07
N PHE A 33 14.37 3.40 -0.46
CA PHE A 33 13.77 3.46 0.87
C PHE A 33 14.34 2.41 1.85
N PRO A 34 15.68 2.34 2.06
CA PRO A 34 16.26 1.35 2.97
C PRO A 34 15.79 1.55 4.42
N GLY A 35 15.70 2.80 4.90
CA GLY A 35 15.21 3.11 6.24
C GLY A 35 13.76 2.69 6.47
N LEU A 36 12.90 2.81 5.44
CA LEU A 36 11.54 2.29 5.49
C LEU A 36 11.54 0.76 5.63
N CYS A 37 12.32 0.04 4.83
CA CYS A 37 12.41 -1.42 4.93
C CYS A 37 12.88 -1.89 6.32
N ASP A 38 13.85 -1.19 6.92
CA ASP A 38 14.31 -1.47 8.29
C ASP A 38 13.22 -1.23 9.33
N GLY A 39 12.43 -0.15 9.20
CA GLY A 39 11.30 0.13 10.06
C GLY A 39 10.20 -0.93 9.94
N LEU A 40 9.84 -1.29 8.70
CA LEU A 40 8.85 -2.33 8.43
C LEU A 40 9.28 -3.70 8.98
N ARG A 41 10.57 -4.04 8.90
CA ARG A 41 11.11 -5.27 9.50
C ARG A 41 10.95 -5.28 11.02
N ARG A 42 11.19 -4.14 11.70
CA ARG A 42 10.96 -4.00 13.15
C ARG A 42 9.47 -4.18 13.50
N ASP A 43 8.59 -3.58 12.72
CA ASP A 43 7.14 -3.65 12.93
C ASP A 43 6.59 -5.07 12.74
N LEU A 44 7.05 -5.79 11.71
CA LEU A 44 6.60 -7.15 11.37
C LEU A 44 7.26 -8.24 12.23
N LYS A 45 8.39 -7.95 12.88
CA LYS A 45 9.08 -8.88 13.80
C LYS A 45 9.38 -10.25 13.18
N GLY A 46 9.72 -10.27 11.90
CA GLY A 46 10.02 -11.51 11.17
C GLY A 46 8.79 -12.30 10.72
N ARG A 47 7.58 -11.71 10.78
CA ARG A 47 6.38 -12.34 10.23
C ARG A 47 6.43 -12.37 8.71
N GLY A 48 6.26 -13.56 8.12
CA GLY A 48 6.14 -13.73 6.69
C GLY A 48 4.78 -13.27 6.19
N CYS A 49 4.76 -12.31 5.26
CA CYS A 49 3.53 -11.83 4.62
C CYS A 49 3.79 -11.10 3.30
N VAL A 50 2.74 -11.01 2.47
CA VAL A 50 2.71 -10.12 1.30
C VAL A 50 1.54 -9.16 1.45
N LEU A 51 1.86 -7.85 1.51
CA LEU A 51 0.88 -6.77 1.66
C LEU A 51 0.85 -5.90 0.40
N ASP A 52 -0.34 -5.42 0.03
CA ASP A 52 -0.50 -4.34 -0.95
C ASP A 52 -0.77 -3.03 -0.20
N GLY A 53 -0.08 -1.98 -0.59
CA GLY A 53 -0.16 -0.72 0.12
C GLY A 53 0.42 0.46 -0.65
N GLU A 54 0.48 1.60 0.03
CA GLU A 54 1.00 2.85 -0.49
C GLU A 54 2.15 3.34 0.38
N ILE A 55 3.27 3.72 -0.24
CA ILE A 55 4.38 4.42 0.42
C ILE A 55 4.02 5.91 0.44
N VAL A 56 3.93 6.52 1.63
CA VAL A 56 3.42 7.89 1.80
C VAL A 56 4.31 8.66 2.78
N CYS A 57 4.66 9.90 2.44
CA CYS A 57 5.15 10.88 3.42
C CYS A 57 3.98 11.72 3.93
N LEU A 58 3.92 11.94 5.22
CA LEU A 58 2.94 12.84 5.84
C LEU A 58 3.66 13.99 6.54
N ASP A 59 3.01 15.16 6.56
CA ASP A 59 3.42 16.24 7.45
C ASP A 59 2.95 15.97 8.91
N PRO A 60 3.31 16.84 9.87
CA PRO A 60 2.90 16.69 11.28
C PRO A 60 1.38 16.74 11.48
N GLU A 61 0.64 17.34 10.56
CA GLU A 61 -0.82 17.41 10.54
C GLU A 61 -1.48 16.19 9.90
N GLY A 62 -0.69 15.25 9.36
CA GLY A 62 -1.15 14.01 8.75
C GLY A 62 -1.57 14.14 7.28
N LYS A 63 -1.19 15.23 6.60
CA LYS A 63 -1.45 15.40 5.17
C LYS A 63 -0.35 14.75 4.33
N PRO A 64 -0.69 14.07 3.22
CA PRO A 64 0.29 13.56 2.28
C PRO A 64 1.15 14.67 1.67
N GLN A 65 2.44 14.43 1.62
CA GLN A 65 3.45 15.33 1.04
C GLN A 65 4.16 14.60 -0.10
N PHE A 66 3.54 14.58 -1.27
CA PHE A 66 4.06 13.84 -2.41
C PHE A 66 5.44 14.32 -2.87
N CYS A 67 5.68 15.64 -2.84
CA CYS A 67 6.99 16.21 -3.18
C CYS A 67 8.09 15.73 -2.22
N ASP A 68 7.79 15.62 -0.91
CA ASP A 68 8.78 15.16 0.05
C ASP A 68 9.08 13.67 -0.12
N LEU A 69 8.08 12.86 -0.52
CA LEU A 69 8.28 11.48 -0.91
C LEU A 69 9.14 11.37 -2.17
N LEU A 70 8.79 12.12 -3.22
CA LEU A 70 9.47 12.12 -4.51
C LEU A 70 10.94 12.51 -4.37
N PHE A 71 11.23 13.59 -3.64
CA PHE A 71 12.58 14.12 -3.43
C PHE A 71 13.27 13.54 -2.19
N ARG A 72 12.66 12.55 -1.51
CA ARG A 72 13.23 11.88 -0.33
C ARG A 72 13.62 12.84 0.80
N ARG A 73 12.78 13.86 1.03
CA ARG A 73 13.02 14.90 2.04
C ARG A 73 12.52 14.53 3.43
N ALA A 74 11.61 13.55 3.49
CA ALA A 74 11.04 13.05 4.74
C ALA A 74 11.00 11.52 4.73
N GLU A 75 10.98 10.95 5.92
CA GLU A 75 10.88 9.50 6.12
C GLU A 75 9.45 9.01 5.83
N PRO A 76 9.26 8.10 4.86
CA PRO A 76 7.93 7.60 4.53
C PRO A 76 7.43 6.54 5.51
N SER A 77 6.12 6.29 5.45
CA SER A 77 5.45 5.15 6.06
C SER A 77 4.76 4.32 4.98
N PHE A 78 4.41 3.07 5.29
CA PHE A 78 3.69 2.16 4.40
C PHE A 78 2.26 1.96 4.93
N TYR A 79 1.27 2.40 4.18
CA TYR A 79 -0.15 2.22 4.46
C TYR A 79 -0.66 0.96 3.78
N ALA A 80 -0.77 -0.15 4.54
CA ALA A 80 -1.26 -1.41 4.03
C ALA A 80 -2.79 -1.38 3.89
N PHE A 81 -3.30 -1.67 2.70
CA PHE A 81 -4.74 -1.72 2.42
C PHE A 81 -5.23 -3.08 1.98
N ASP A 82 -4.36 -4.06 1.71
CA ASP A 82 -4.74 -5.45 1.42
C ASP A 82 -3.67 -6.44 1.87
N LEU A 83 -4.10 -7.69 2.14
CA LEU A 83 -3.24 -8.82 2.47
C LEU A 83 -3.38 -9.87 1.37
N LEU A 84 -2.26 -10.32 0.81
CA LEU A 84 -2.25 -11.25 -0.31
C LEU A 84 -1.76 -12.64 0.06
N TRP A 85 -0.85 -12.71 1.02
CA TRP A 85 -0.31 -13.95 1.56
C TRP A 85 0.05 -13.77 3.02
N ASP A 86 -0.23 -14.78 3.85
CA ASP A 86 0.07 -14.81 5.29
C ASP A 86 0.74 -16.13 5.67
N GLU A 87 1.86 -16.06 6.36
CA GLU A 87 2.57 -17.24 6.89
C GLU A 87 1.73 -17.97 7.95
N HIS A 88 0.92 -17.22 8.71
CA HIS A 88 0.08 -17.80 9.75
C HIS A 88 -1.34 -18.03 9.21
N ALA A 89 -1.64 -19.30 8.87
CA ALA A 89 -3.03 -19.70 8.67
C ALA A 89 -3.82 -19.44 9.97
N LEU A 90 -5.09 -19.00 9.81
CA LEU A 90 -5.97 -18.78 10.98
C LEU A 90 -6.29 -20.12 11.65
N SER A 91 -5.48 -20.55 12.60
CA SER A 91 -5.96 -21.40 13.68
C SER A 91 -6.07 -20.53 14.94
N ASP A 92 -7.25 -20.53 15.58
CA ASP A 92 -7.45 -19.85 16.86
C ASP A 92 -6.70 -20.58 18.00
N ASP A 93 -6.09 -21.74 17.70
CA ASP A 93 -5.35 -22.57 18.64
C ASP A 93 -3.84 -22.40 18.43
N GLU A 94 -3.17 -21.83 19.45
CA GLU A 94 -1.70 -21.64 19.47
C GLU A 94 -0.92 -22.98 19.34
N GLU A 95 -1.53 -24.12 19.60
CA GLU A 95 -0.91 -25.44 19.49
C GLU A 95 -0.85 -25.96 18.04
N GLU A 96 -1.82 -25.64 17.19
CA GLU A 96 -1.81 -25.96 15.76
C GLU A 96 -0.79 -25.13 14.98
N MET A 97 -0.45 -23.93 15.45
CA MET A 97 0.51 -23.03 14.79
C MET A 97 1.95 -23.56 14.76
N ARG A 98 2.30 -24.53 15.59
CA ARG A 98 3.67 -25.09 15.66
C ARG A 98 4.02 -26.06 14.53
N GLY A 99 3.06 -26.50 13.73
CA GLY A 99 3.23 -27.52 12.69
C GLY A 99 3.17 -27.06 11.24
N PHE A 100 2.59 -25.90 10.94
CA PHE A 100 2.33 -25.45 9.56
C PHE A 100 3.13 -24.21 9.20
N ARG A 101 4.35 -24.41 8.65
CA ARG A 101 5.13 -23.35 7.97
C ARG A 101 4.72 -23.13 6.51
N ASN A 102 3.57 -23.61 6.09
CA ASN A 102 3.05 -23.37 4.75
C ASN A 102 2.06 -22.21 4.80
N GLY A 103 2.55 -20.99 4.52
CA GLY A 103 1.70 -19.82 4.42
C GLY A 103 0.56 -19.99 3.41
N GLU A 104 -0.51 -19.22 3.61
CA GLU A 104 -1.75 -19.28 2.82
C GLU A 104 -1.80 -18.11 1.82
N ASP A 105 -2.06 -18.42 0.54
CA ASP A 105 -2.48 -17.42 -0.45
C ASP A 105 -3.93 -17.02 -0.14
N VAL A 106 -4.16 -15.79 0.29
CA VAL A 106 -5.49 -15.31 0.69
C VAL A 106 -6.18 -14.48 -0.39
N ARG A 107 -5.60 -14.33 -1.58
CA ARG A 107 -6.14 -13.52 -2.69
C ARG A 107 -7.53 -13.97 -3.13
N TYR A 108 -7.86 -15.26 -2.99
CA TYR A 108 -9.17 -15.82 -3.36
C TYR A 108 -10.28 -15.45 -2.37
N LEU A 109 -9.94 -15.01 -1.17
CA LEU A 109 -10.94 -14.63 -0.15
C LEU A 109 -11.62 -13.30 -0.52
N PRO A 110 -12.84 -13.08 0.00
CA PRO A 110 -13.47 -11.77 -0.03
C PRO A 110 -12.59 -10.67 0.59
N LEU A 111 -12.64 -9.46 0.04
CA LEU A 111 -11.83 -8.34 0.55
C LEU A 111 -12.05 -8.09 2.05
N ILE A 112 -13.28 -8.23 2.54
CA ILE A 112 -13.59 -8.02 3.96
C ILE A 112 -12.81 -8.98 4.86
N ASP A 113 -12.68 -10.25 4.45
CA ASP A 113 -11.95 -11.26 5.21
C ASP A 113 -10.44 -11.00 5.18
N ARG A 114 -9.91 -10.59 4.03
CA ARG A 114 -8.51 -10.16 3.91
C ARG A 114 -8.21 -8.94 4.79
N LYS A 115 -9.15 -7.98 4.89
CA LYS A 115 -9.04 -6.81 5.79
C LYS A 115 -9.03 -7.20 7.26
N LEU A 116 -9.85 -8.15 7.66
CA LEU A 116 -9.86 -8.67 9.03
C LEU A 116 -8.52 -9.33 9.39
N ARG A 117 -7.95 -10.12 8.48
CA ARG A 117 -6.61 -10.71 8.64
C ARG A 117 -5.52 -9.63 8.64
N LEU A 118 -5.57 -8.66 7.73
CA LEU A 118 -4.62 -7.54 7.66
C LEU A 118 -4.51 -6.80 9.01
N ARG A 119 -5.62 -6.59 9.71
CA ARG A 119 -5.62 -5.96 11.05
C ARG A 119 -4.84 -6.75 12.11
N ARG A 120 -4.66 -8.05 11.92
CA ARG A 120 -3.86 -8.91 12.82
C ARG A 120 -2.37 -8.87 12.44
N VAL A 121 -2.06 -8.62 11.17
CA VAL A 121 -0.69 -8.49 10.65
C VAL A 121 -0.10 -7.14 11.00
N VAL A 122 -0.85 -6.06 10.77
CA VAL A 122 -0.39 -4.69 11.01
C VAL A 122 -0.43 -4.39 12.52
N PRO A 123 0.71 -3.99 13.12
CA PRO A 123 0.75 -3.68 14.56
C PRO A 123 -0.13 -2.46 14.88
N LYS A 124 -0.77 -2.46 16.05
CA LYS A 124 -1.62 -1.33 16.51
C LYS A 124 -0.84 -0.03 16.68
N LEU A 125 0.43 -0.12 17.02
CA LEU A 125 1.36 1.00 17.23
C LEU A 125 2.62 0.74 16.41
N GLY A 126 2.46 0.62 15.08
CA GLY A 126 3.58 0.47 14.15
C GLY A 126 4.31 1.80 13.97
N GLU A 127 5.62 1.73 13.82
CA GLU A 127 6.44 2.91 13.54
C GLU A 127 6.31 3.33 12.07
N ARG A 128 6.32 2.34 11.16
CA ARG A 128 6.34 2.54 9.71
C ARG A 128 5.25 1.78 8.96
N LEU A 129 4.70 0.71 9.56
CA LEU A 129 3.62 -0.08 8.99
C LEU A 129 2.29 0.36 9.59
N LEU A 130 1.45 0.95 8.78
CA LEU A 130 0.16 1.50 9.18
C LEU A 130 -0.98 0.81 8.44
N HIS A 131 -2.10 0.63 9.14
CA HIS A 131 -3.31 0.05 8.54
C HIS A 131 -4.12 1.14 7.83
N CYS A 132 -4.52 0.89 6.59
CA CYS A 132 -5.50 1.73 5.89
C CYS A 132 -6.91 1.31 6.30
N ASP A 133 -7.52 2.07 7.20
CA ASP A 133 -8.89 1.84 7.64
C ASP A 133 -9.92 2.12 6.56
N HIS A 134 -11.14 1.59 6.74
CA HIS A 134 -12.25 1.80 5.83
C HIS A 134 -13.54 2.13 6.59
N VAL A 135 -14.46 2.77 5.89
CA VAL A 135 -15.86 2.93 6.31
C VAL A 135 -16.78 2.13 5.41
N GLU A 136 -17.87 1.58 5.96
CA GLU A 136 -18.72 0.68 5.19
C GLU A 136 -19.94 1.37 4.54
N ALA A 137 -20.49 2.37 5.19
CA ALA A 137 -21.80 2.93 4.80
C ALA A 137 -21.73 4.32 4.21
N ASP A 138 -20.90 5.22 4.74
CA ASP A 138 -20.89 6.64 4.39
C ASP A 138 -19.69 7.04 3.53
N GLY A 139 -19.73 6.65 2.26
CA GLY A 139 -18.71 7.07 1.29
C GLY A 139 -18.78 8.57 0.96
N GLN A 140 -19.96 9.17 1.01
CA GLN A 140 -20.11 10.60 0.75
C GLN A 140 -19.51 11.44 1.88
N GLY A 141 -19.77 11.08 3.13
CA GLY A 141 -19.18 11.75 4.30
C GLY A 141 -17.65 11.60 4.31
N LEU A 142 -17.13 10.38 4.02
CA LEU A 142 -15.69 10.18 3.91
C LEU A 142 -15.08 11.05 2.79
N PHE A 143 -15.75 11.16 1.63
CA PHE A 143 -15.26 12.00 0.54
C PHE A 143 -15.26 13.49 0.90
N GLN A 144 -16.30 13.97 1.59
CA GLN A 144 -16.33 15.34 2.08
C GLN A 144 -15.19 15.63 3.06
N LEU A 145 -14.93 14.71 4.00
CA LEU A 145 -13.79 14.82 4.91
C LEU A 145 -12.46 14.82 4.16
N ALA A 146 -12.30 13.93 3.17
CA ALA A 146 -11.10 13.91 2.33
C ALA A 146 -10.87 15.26 1.62
N CYS A 147 -11.94 15.90 1.10
CA CYS A 147 -11.84 17.23 0.48
C CYS A 147 -11.50 18.31 1.51
N GLN A 148 -12.11 18.29 2.70
CA GLN A 148 -11.84 19.27 3.76
C GLN A 148 -10.40 19.21 4.28
N HIS A 149 -9.82 18.01 4.32
CA HIS A 149 -8.45 17.78 4.75
C HIS A 149 -7.43 17.82 3.62
N ASP A 150 -7.85 18.27 2.44
CA ASP A 150 -6.98 18.35 1.25
C ASP A 150 -6.28 17.02 0.94
N LEU A 151 -7.05 15.92 0.94
CA LEU A 151 -6.58 14.59 0.54
C LEU A 151 -6.95 14.34 -0.93
N GLU A 152 -6.24 13.39 -1.57
CA GLU A 152 -6.41 13.09 -3.00
C GLU A 152 -7.81 12.57 -3.36
N GLY A 153 -8.53 11.99 -2.39
CA GLY A 153 -9.88 11.47 -2.55
C GLY A 153 -10.12 10.18 -1.77
N ILE A 154 -10.97 9.33 -2.32
CA ILE A 154 -11.29 8.02 -1.74
C ILE A 154 -11.28 6.93 -2.79
N VAL A 155 -11.21 5.67 -2.34
CA VAL A 155 -11.37 4.47 -3.17
C VAL A 155 -12.56 3.67 -2.67
N ALA A 156 -13.52 3.39 -3.55
CA ALA A 156 -14.64 2.49 -3.28
C ALA A 156 -14.29 1.08 -3.77
N LYS A 157 -14.48 0.09 -2.90
CA LYS A 157 -14.18 -1.32 -3.15
C LYS A 157 -15.36 -2.20 -2.77
N ARG A 158 -15.61 -3.28 -3.52
CA ARG A 158 -16.60 -4.27 -3.15
C ARG A 158 -16.05 -5.21 -2.09
N LYS A 159 -16.81 -5.44 -1.02
CA LYS A 159 -16.40 -6.27 0.11
C LYS A 159 -16.22 -7.75 -0.24
N SER A 160 -17.00 -8.22 -1.20
CA SER A 160 -17.02 -9.63 -1.65
C SER A 160 -15.97 -9.98 -2.69
N ASP A 161 -15.26 -8.98 -3.25
CA ASP A 161 -14.37 -9.26 -4.38
C ASP A 161 -13.07 -9.95 -3.92
N PRO A 162 -12.64 -10.99 -4.64
CA PRO A 162 -11.29 -11.53 -4.51
C PRO A 162 -10.25 -10.51 -5.04
N TYR A 163 -8.99 -10.76 -4.77
CA TYR A 163 -7.90 -9.94 -5.29
C TYR A 163 -7.55 -10.39 -6.72
N LEU A 164 -8.11 -9.69 -7.70
CA LEU A 164 -7.89 -9.90 -9.13
C LEU A 164 -7.40 -8.60 -9.75
N PRO A 165 -6.08 -8.36 -9.80
CA PRO A 165 -5.53 -7.07 -10.25
C PRO A 165 -5.90 -6.73 -11.69
N GLU A 166 -6.07 -7.75 -12.58
CA GLU A 166 -6.47 -7.55 -13.98
C GLU A 166 -7.94 -7.18 -14.15
N HIS A 167 -8.77 -7.44 -13.14
CA HIS A 167 -10.21 -7.20 -13.13
C HIS A 167 -10.65 -6.34 -11.94
N ALA A 168 -9.73 -5.52 -11.41
CA ALA A 168 -10.02 -4.69 -10.25
C ALA A 168 -11.16 -3.70 -10.53
N THR A 169 -12.24 -3.83 -9.77
CA THR A 169 -13.43 -2.97 -9.85
C THR A 169 -13.37 -1.78 -8.90
N TRP A 170 -12.17 -1.37 -8.50
CA TRP A 170 -11.98 -0.27 -7.55
C TRP A 170 -12.29 1.08 -8.21
N LEU A 171 -13.26 1.80 -7.66
CA LEU A 171 -13.64 3.12 -8.13
C LEU A 171 -12.83 4.18 -7.38
N LYS A 172 -11.98 4.91 -8.09
CA LYS A 172 -11.18 6.02 -7.57
C LYS A 172 -11.98 7.31 -7.71
N ILE A 173 -12.40 7.89 -6.58
CA ILE A 173 -13.18 9.13 -6.52
C ILE A 173 -12.23 10.24 -6.07
N ARG A 174 -11.85 11.11 -7.00
CA ARG A 174 -10.79 12.11 -6.80
C ARG A 174 -11.35 13.45 -6.33
N ASN A 175 -10.65 14.08 -5.40
CA ASN A 175 -10.83 15.47 -5.05
C ASN A 175 -10.24 16.36 -6.16
N ARG A 176 -11.11 17.06 -6.87
CA ARG A 176 -10.68 17.93 -7.99
C ARG A 176 -9.87 19.16 -7.54
N ASN A 177 -10.00 19.54 -6.27
CA ASN A 177 -9.34 20.70 -5.67
C ASN A 177 -8.10 20.31 -4.86
N TYR A 178 -7.63 19.07 -4.98
CA TYR A 178 -6.43 18.60 -4.28
C TYR A 178 -5.22 19.43 -4.65
N SER A 179 -4.61 20.09 -3.64
CA SER A 179 -3.57 21.11 -3.86
C SER A 179 -2.30 20.58 -4.53
N GLN A 180 -1.96 19.30 -4.31
CA GLN A 180 -0.72 18.72 -4.82
C GLN A 180 -0.81 18.16 -6.25
N TRP A 181 -1.91 18.42 -6.97
CA TRP A 181 -2.01 18.12 -8.40
C TRP A 181 -1.23 19.08 -9.27
N ALA A 182 -1.19 20.37 -8.88
CA ALA A 182 -0.58 21.41 -9.67
C ALA A 182 0.94 21.20 -9.83
N GLY A 183 1.43 21.29 -11.07
CA GLY A 183 2.87 21.19 -11.39
C GLY A 183 3.46 19.77 -11.37
N ARG A 184 2.65 18.73 -11.16
CA ARG A 184 3.11 17.35 -11.03
C ARG A 184 3.81 16.82 -12.29
N GLU A 185 3.29 17.14 -13.48
CA GLU A 185 3.90 16.72 -14.74
C GLU A 185 5.32 17.28 -14.90
N GLU A 186 5.50 18.57 -14.59
CA GLU A 186 6.81 19.23 -14.63
C GLU A 186 7.81 18.65 -13.64
N LEU A 187 7.35 18.22 -12.45
CA LEU A 187 8.19 17.58 -11.45
C LEU A 187 8.73 16.24 -11.94
N PHE A 188 7.90 15.44 -12.57
CA PHE A 188 8.33 14.15 -13.14
C PHE A 188 9.28 14.32 -14.33
N GLU A 189 9.14 15.36 -15.13
CA GLU A 189 10.07 15.64 -16.22
C GLU A 189 11.46 16.03 -15.71
N ARG A 190 11.53 16.82 -14.63
CA ARG A 190 12.80 17.21 -13.99
C ARG A 190 13.53 16.01 -13.39
N GLU A 191 12.83 15.14 -12.67
CA GLU A 191 13.44 13.94 -12.08
C GLU A 191 13.91 12.95 -13.16
N ARG A 192 13.16 12.76 -14.25
CA ARG A 192 13.62 11.94 -15.38
C ARG A 192 14.94 12.42 -15.98
N SER A 193 15.17 13.72 -15.97
CA SER A 193 16.39 14.33 -16.49
C SER A 193 17.57 14.22 -15.53
N SER A 194 17.33 14.13 -14.21
CA SER A 194 18.35 14.10 -13.17
C SER A 194 18.77 12.70 -12.72
N ASP A 195 17.88 11.70 -12.84
CA ASP A 195 18.11 10.32 -12.44
C ASP A 195 17.61 9.34 -13.51
N PRO A 196 18.52 8.72 -14.31
CA PRO A 196 18.14 7.71 -15.31
C PRO A 196 17.40 6.49 -14.72
N GLY A 197 17.62 6.17 -13.43
CA GLY A 197 16.89 5.13 -12.70
C GLY A 197 15.43 5.52 -12.43
N PHE A 198 15.13 6.81 -12.38
CA PHE A 198 13.80 7.35 -12.17
C PHE A 198 12.87 7.17 -13.39
N ALA A 199 13.41 7.09 -14.60
CA ALA A 199 12.60 6.87 -15.80
C ALA A 199 11.80 5.56 -15.74
N ALA A 200 12.31 4.52 -15.07
CA ALA A 200 11.58 3.28 -14.79
C ALA A 200 10.42 3.47 -13.80
N TRP A 201 10.40 4.55 -13.02
CA TRP A 201 9.42 4.85 -11.99
C TRP A 201 8.27 5.71 -12.50
N SER A 202 8.57 6.69 -13.35
CA SER A 202 7.58 7.67 -13.81
C SER A 202 6.50 7.04 -14.69
N SER A 203 6.81 5.96 -15.39
CA SER A 203 5.82 5.18 -16.14
C SER A 203 4.78 4.50 -15.22
N CYS A 204 5.10 4.31 -13.91
CA CYS A 204 4.18 3.72 -12.95
C CYS A 204 3.12 4.69 -12.43
N VAL A 205 3.38 6.01 -12.45
CA VAL A 205 2.51 7.01 -11.84
C VAL A 205 1.44 7.51 -12.80
N PHE A 206 1.72 7.52 -14.10
CA PHE A 206 0.80 8.05 -15.12
C PHE A 206 -0.22 7.02 -15.65
N VAL A 207 0.05 5.72 -15.57
CA VAL A 207 -0.88 4.70 -16.05
C VAL A 207 -1.72 4.22 -14.87
N CYS A 208 -2.86 4.87 -14.67
CA CYS A 208 -3.87 4.47 -13.68
C CYS A 208 -4.73 3.28 -14.15
N ASP A 209 -4.20 2.37 -14.95
CA ASP A 209 -4.88 1.13 -15.30
C ASP A 209 -4.33 -0.03 -14.47
N ASP A 210 -5.26 -0.71 -13.79
CA ASP A 210 -5.01 -1.70 -12.74
C ASP A 210 -4.50 -3.06 -13.24
N ALA A 211 -3.89 -3.15 -14.42
CA ALA A 211 -3.41 -4.40 -14.99
C ALA A 211 -1.92 -4.65 -14.74
N ASN A 212 -1.61 -5.83 -14.24
CA ASN A 212 -0.31 -6.51 -14.05
C ASN A 212 0.41 -6.36 -12.71
N ILE A 213 -0.08 -7.12 -11.73
CA ILE A 213 0.76 -7.55 -10.60
C ILE A 213 0.94 -9.07 -10.73
N SER A 214 2.07 -9.50 -11.25
CA SER A 214 2.50 -10.90 -11.16
C SER A 214 3.24 -11.10 -9.85
N ILE A 215 2.73 -11.98 -9.00
CA ILE A 215 3.49 -12.48 -7.86
C ILE A 215 4.43 -13.54 -8.43
N PRO A 216 5.76 -13.47 -8.21
CA PRO A 216 6.66 -14.51 -8.69
C PRO A 216 6.27 -15.84 -8.05
N ASP A 217 6.11 -16.86 -8.89
CA ASP A 217 5.99 -18.24 -8.42
C ASP A 217 7.20 -18.58 -7.55
N LYS A 218 6.93 -19.30 -6.48
CA LYS A 218 7.94 -19.74 -5.52
C LYS A 218 9.08 -20.48 -6.24
N ALA A 219 10.30 -20.03 -6.03
CA ALA A 219 11.46 -20.89 -6.09
C ALA A 219 11.68 -21.53 -4.71
#